data_49a602cdf1029a7184c01bc6214768b2
#
_entry.id   49a602cdf1029a7184c01bc6214768b2
#
_cell.length_a   1.000
_cell.length_b   1.000
_cell.length_c   1.000
_cell.angle_alpha   90.00
_cell.angle_beta   90.00
_cell.angle_gamma   90.00
#
_symmetry.space_group_name_H-M   'P 1'
#
loop_
_entity.id
_entity.type
_entity.pdbx_description
1 polymer ?
#
loop_
_entity_poly.entity_id
_entity_poly.type
_entity_poly.pdbx_seq_one_letter_code
_entity_poly.pdbx_strand_id
1 'polypeptide(L)'
;YRPARLPGSHIFRDIRRYPDAQCIPGLAIFRFDASLCFANIHIFLEALRLVMSDMERKCAAGLSCVVIEFGSINDVDASALRMLQDLHKELRERGVRLLFSSCKVSASERLGSPLLTASDCFGSPCMPRIASADLC
;
A
#
# COMPACT_ATOMS: atom_id res chain seq x y z
N TYR A 1 -4.46 9.40 0.69
CA TYR A 1 -5.82 8.98 1.05
C TYR A 1 -5.97 7.47 1.08
N ARG A 2 -7.10 6.97 1.58
CA ARG A 2 -7.37 5.54 1.72
C ARG A 2 -8.38 5.08 0.66
N PRO A 3 -7.95 4.38 -0.39
CA PRO A 3 -8.87 3.75 -1.33
C PRO A 3 -9.61 2.58 -0.69
N ALA A 4 -10.90 2.46 -1.01
CA ALA A 4 -11.73 1.32 -0.67
C ALA A 4 -12.57 0.93 -1.90
N ARG A 5 -13.00 -0.33 -1.97
CA ARG A 5 -13.70 -0.90 -3.11
C ARG A 5 -15.17 -0.47 -3.10
N LEU A 6 -15.68 -0.01 -4.24
CA LEU A 6 -17.12 0.23 -4.39
C LEU A 6 -17.88 -1.12 -4.49
N PRO A 7 -19.03 -1.25 -3.79
CA PRO A 7 -19.84 -2.46 -3.84
C PRO A 7 -20.19 -2.86 -5.29
N GLY A 8 -20.03 -4.14 -5.61
CA GLY A 8 -20.36 -4.68 -6.93
C GLY A 8 -19.45 -4.24 -8.08
N SER A 9 -18.32 -3.62 -7.80
CA SER A 9 -17.39 -3.17 -8.83
C SER A 9 -15.94 -3.50 -8.46
N HIS A 10 -15.01 -3.39 -9.43
CA HIS A 10 -13.56 -3.48 -9.21
C HIS A 10 -12.90 -2.10 -9.02
N ILE A 11 -13.71 -1.05 -8.81
CA ILE A 11 -13.24 0.32 -8.73
C ILE A 11 -12.94 0.68 -7.28
N PHE A 12 -11.74 1.21 -7.04
CA PHE A 12 -11.31 1.74 -5.75
C PHE A 12 -11.45 3.27 -5.74
N ARG A 13 -12.07 3.81 -4.69
CA ARG A 13 -12.28 5.23 -4.49
C ARG A 13 -11.94 5.65 -3.06
N ASP A 14 -11.65 6.93 -2.86
CA ASP A 14 -11.39 7.48 -1.54
C ASP A 14 -12.63 7.33 -0.64
N ILE A 15 -12.48 6.58 0.44
CA ILE A 15 -13.56 6.30 1.40
C ILE A 15 -14.18 7.57 2.00
N ARG A 16 -13.44 8.69 2.02
CA ARG A 16 -13.97 9.97 2.51
C ARG A 16 -15.04 10.54 1.58
N ARG A 17 -14.95 10.24 0.26
CA ARG A 17 -15.90 10.70 -0.75
C ARG A 17 -17.00 9.69 -1.03
N TYR A 18 -16.74 8.42 -0.73
CA TYR A 18 -17.66 7.31 -0.99
C TYR A 18 -17.84 6.47 0.29
N PRO A 19 -18.78 6.88 1.18
CA PRO A 19 -18.99 6.19 2.46
C PRO A 19 -19.39 4.72 2.32
N ASP A 20 -20.01 4.37 1.19
CA ASP A 20 -20.44 2.99 0.88
C ASP A 20 -19.29 2.09 0.42
N ALA A 21 -18.09 2.65 0.24
CA ALA A 21 -16.92 1.87 -0.17
C ALA A 21 -16.51 0.91 0.95
N GLN A 22 -16.36 -0.36 0.59
CA GLN A 22 -16.05 -1.44 1.52
C GLN A 22 -14.54 -1.60 1.69
N CYS A 23 -14.11 -1.66 2.95
CA CYS A 23 -12.75 -2.04 3.29
C CYS A 23 -12.63 -3.56 3.24
N ILE A 24 -11.54 -4.06 2.67
CA ILE A 24 -11.21 -5.48 2.68
C ILE A 24 -10.56 -5.80 4.03
N PRO A 25 -11.08 -6.76 4.80
CA PRO A 25 -10.51 -7.11 6.10
C PRO A 25 -9.04 -7.53 5.99
N GLY A 26 -8.20 -6.99 6.88
CA GLY A 26 -6.77 -7.28 6.90
C GLY A 26 -5.93 -6.57 5.83
N LEU A 27 -6.55 -5.81 4.92
CA LEU A 27 -5.87 -5.10 3.84
C LEU A 27 -5.99 -3.59 4.00
N ALA A 28 -4.85 -2.91 4.17
CA ALA A 28 -4.76 -1.45 4.11
C ALA A 28 -4.25 -1.01 2.74
N ILE A 29 -5.04 -0.22 2.02
CA ILE A 29 -4.60 0.39 0.76
C ILE A 29 -4.36 1.88 1.02
N PHE A 30 -3.21 2.38 0.57
CA PHE A 30 -2.81 3.76 0.74
C PHE A 30 -2.30 4.35 -0.57
N ARG A 31 -2.78 5.53 -0.90
CA ARG A 31 -2.33 6.29 -2.07
C ARG A 31 -1.83 7.66 -1.66
N PHE A 32 -0.73 8.06 -2.25
CA PHE A 32 -0.11 9.35 -2.06
C PHE A 32 0.16 10.02 -3.40
N ASP A 33 -0.42 11.21 -3.61
CA ASP A 33 -0.41 11.90 -4.89
C ASP A 33 0.71 12.96 -4.95
N ALA A 34 1.95 12.54 -4.68
CA ALA A 34 3.15 13.37 -4.82
C ALA A 34 4.39 12.48 -4.95
N SER A 35 5.47 12.99 -5.53
CA SER A 35 6.78 12.36 -5.47
C SER A 35 7.29 12.28 -4.03
N LEU A 36 8.00 11.21 -3.68
CA LEU A 36 8.53 11.02 -2.34
C LEU A 36 9.96 11.56 -2.22
N CYS A 37 10.14 12.47 -1.30
CA CYS A 37 11.45 13.07 -1.01
C CYS A 37 11.62 13.33 0.49
N PHE A 38 12.83 13.70 0.89
CA PHE A 38 13.16 13.98 2.29
C PHE A 38 12.20 14.98 2.96
N ALA A 39 11.64 15.92 2.18
CA ALA A 39 10.76 16.96 2.73
C ALA A 39 9.37 16.45 3.10
N ASN A 40 8.86 15.39 2.45
CA ASN A 40 7.51 14.90 2.64
C ASN A 40 7.39 13.44 3.11
N ILE A 41 8.49 12.70 3.16
CA ILE A 41 8.45 11.28 3.54
C ILE A 41 7.91 11.07 4.96
N HIS A 42 8.15 11.98 5.89
CA HIS A 42 7.61 11.89 7.24
C HIS A 42 6.09 12.04 7.25
N ILE A 43 5.56 12.97 6.47
CA ILE A 43 4.10 13.17 6.30
C ILE A 43 3.47 11.92 5.70
N PHE A 44 4.14 11.34 4.69
CA PHE A 44 3.71 10.08 4.08
C PHE A 44 3.64 8.94 5.10
N LEU A 45 4.71 8.72 5.88
CA LEU A 45 4.78 7.65 6.87
C LEU A 45 3.75 7.84 7.99
N GLU A 46 3.57 9.06 8.48
CA GLU A 46 2.56 9.38 9.50
C GLU A 46 1.15 9.07 8.98
N ALA A 47 0.81 9.55 7.77
CA ALA A 47 -0.48 9.29 7.15
C ALA A 47 -0.70 7.78 6.91
N LEU A 48 0.32 7.03 6.50
CA LEU A 48 0.25 5.59 6.34
C LEU A 48 0.01 4.88 7.68
N ARG A 49 0.73 5.26 8.73
CA ARG A 49 0.55 4.69 10.08
C ARG A 49 -0.86 4.93 10.62
N LEU A 50 -1.44 6.10 10.37
CA LEU A 50 -2.84 6.38 10.73
C LEU A 50 -3.81 5.46 10.00
N VAL A 51 -3.61 5.20 8.70
CA VAL A 51 -4.43 4.26 7.94
C VAL A 51 -4.29 2.84 8.46
N MET A 52 -3.07 2.40 8.78
CA MET A 52 -2.81 1.08 9.35
C MET A 52 -3.50 0.91 10.71
N SER A 53 -3.33 1.86 11.62
CA SER A 53 -3.95 1.86 12.95
C SER A 53 -5.48 1.85 12.88
N ASP A 54 -6.07 2.59 11.94
CA ASP A 54 -7.53 2.59 11.73
C ASP A 54 -8.02 1.23 11.23
N MET A 55 -7.27 0.55 10.36
CA MET A 55 -7.59 -0.79 9.90
C MET A 55 -7.44 -1.84 10.99
N GLU A 56 -6.41 -1.76 11.81
CA GLU A 56 -6.21 -2.66 12.97
C GLU A 56 -7.36 -2.56 13.96
N ARG A 57 -7.85 -1.35 14.23
CA ARG A 57 -9.01 -1.14 15.11
C ARG A 57 -10.33 -1.68 14.54
N LYS A 58 -10.50 -1.64 13.22
CA LYS A 58 -11.74 -2.05 12.54
C LYS A 58 -11.79 -3.53 12.20
N CYS A 59 -10.64 -4.20 12.18
CA CYS A 59 -10.54 -5.58 11.78
C CYS A 59 -10.08 -6.45 12.95
N ALA A 60 -10.95 -7.31 13.46
CA ALA A 60 -10.62 -8.23 14.55
C ALA A 60 -9.49 -9.22 14.18
N ALA A 61 -9.31 -9.53 12.90
CA ALA A 61 -8.23 -10.37 12.41
C ALA A 61 -6.87 -9.66 12.31
N GLY A 62 -6.82 -8.34 12.62
CA GLY A 62 -5.63 -7.53 12.49
C GLY A 62 -5.28 -7.16 11.05
N LEU A 63 -4.11 -6.55 10.87
CA LEU A 63 -3.57 -6.14 9.57
C LEU A 63 -2.65 -7.22 9.03
N SER A 64 -2.91 -7.70 7.81
CA SER A 64 -2.11 -8.75 7.15
C SER A 64 -1.29 -8.22 5.98
N CYS A 65 -1.78 -7.16 5.34
CA CYS A 65 -1.16 -6.61 4.14
C CYS A 65 -1.38 -5.11 4.02
N VAL A 66 -0.35 -4.41 3.57
CA VAL A 66 -0.38 -2.99 3.20
C VAL A 66 -0.03 -2.88 1.73
N VAL A 67 -0.88 -2.22 0.97
CA VAL A 67 -0.64 -1.90 -0.45
C VAL A 67 -0.46 -0.40 -0.58
N ILE A 68 0.67 0.01 -1.12
CA ILE A 68 0.92 1.41 -1.49
C ILE A 68 0.76 1.55 -3.00
N GLU A 69 -0.19 2.38 -3.41
CA GLU A 69 -0.43 2.67 -4.82
C GLU A 69 0.56 3.74 -5.30
N PHE A 70 1.45 3.34 -6.22
CA PHE A 70 2.58 4.13 -6.72
C PHE A 70 2.31 4.85 -8.04
N GLY A 71 1.14 4.69 -8.65
CA GLY A 71 0.84 5.29 -9.95
C GLY A 71 0.97 6.81 -10.01
N SER A 72 0.74 7.50 -8.89
CA SER A 72 0.91 8.95 -8.75
C SER A 72 2.30 9.38 -8.28
N ILE A 73 3.16 8.43 -7.86
CA ILE A 73 4.51 8.72 -7.40
C ILE A 73 5.46 8.64 -8.59
N ASN A 74 5.95 9.78 -9.03
CA ASN A 74 6.80 9.88 -10.21
C ASN A 74 8.29 9.67 -9.90
N ASP A 75 8.71 10.03 -8.69
CA ASP A 75 10.10 9.92 -8.26
C ASP A 75 10.20 9.64 -6.76
N VAL A 76 11.32 8.98 -6.38
CA VAL A 76 11.65 8.64 -4.99
C VAL A 76 13.11 8.96 -4.78
N ASP A 77 13.43 9.86 -3.85
CA ASP A 77 14.81 10.17 -3.52
C ASP A 77 15.46 9.11 -2.61
N ALA A 78 16.77 9.22 -2.43
CA ALA A 78 17.54 8.26 -1.64
C ALA A 78 17.11 8.22 -0.16
N SER A 79 16.67 9.33 0.39
CA SER A 79 16.20 9.43 1.77
C SER A 79 14.86 8.73 1.94
N ALA A 80 13.92 8.99 1.03
CA ALA A 80 12.62 8.33 1.01
C ALA A 80 12.77 6.82 0.77
N LEU A 81 13.68 6.40 -0.10
CA LEU A 81 13.96 4.99 -0.35
C LEU A 81 14.42 4.27 0.93
N ARG A 82 15.36 4.84 1.67
CA ARG A 82 15.82 4.26 2.95
C ARG A 82 14.68 4.10 3.94
N MET A 83 13.85 5.13 4.10
CA MET A 83 12.71 5.07 5.02
C MET A 83 11.64 4.06 4.60
N LEU A 84 11.44 3.85 3.28
CA LEU A 84 10.58 2.77 2.78
C LEU A 84 11.17 1.38 3.05
N GLN A 85 12.49 1.22 2.96
CA GLN A 85 13.17 -0.02 3.32
C GLN A 85 13.05 -0.32 4.82
N ASP A 86 13.22 0.68 5.68
CA ASP A 86 13.04 0.56 7.12
C ASP A 86 11.58 0.19 7.47
N LEU A 87 10.62 0.84 6.83
CA LEU A 87 9.19 0.50 6.95
C LEU A 87 8.91 -0.96 6.53
N HIS A 88 9.50 -1.39 5.42
CA HIS A 88 9.35 -2.77 4.96
C HIS A 88 9.88 -3.78 5.99
N LYS A 89 11.05 -3.50 6.58
CA LYS A 89 11.63 -4.32 7.64
C LYS A 89 10.73 -4.36 8.88
N GLU A 90 10.27 -3.19 9.36
CA GLU A 90 9.35 -3.06 10.49
C GLU A 90 8.08 -3.90 10.27
N LEU A 91 7.44 -3.77 9.11
CA LEU A 91 6.22 -4.50 8.81
C LEU A 91 6.44 -6.01 8.68
N ARG A 92 7.57 -6.41 8.10
CA ARG A 92 7.96 -7.82 8.00
C ARG A 92 8.14 -8.47 9.38
N GLU A 93 8.76 -7.77 10.32
CA GLU A 93 8.94 -8.22 11.70
C GLU A 93 7.58 -8.39 12.42
N ARG A 94 6.58 -7.59 12.05
CA ARG A 94 5.19 -7.70 12.53
C ARG A 94 4.35 -8.75 11.78
N GLY A 95 4.93 -9.44 10.80
CA GLY A 95 4.20 -10.39 9.95
C GLY A 95 3.24 -9.75 8.94
N VAL A 96 3.37 -8.44 8.70
CA VAL A 96 2.56 -7.68 7.74
C VAL A 96 3.32 -7.54 6.43
N ARG A 97 2.69 -7.88 5.31
CA ARG A 97 3.28 -7.73 3.99
C ARG A 97 3.11 -6.31 3.47
N LEU A 98 4.19 -5.75 2.91
CA LEU A 98 4.16 -4.48 2.20
C LEU A 98 4.27 -4.75 0.70
N LEU A 99 3.32 -4.24 -0.07
CA LEU A 99 3.24 -4.37 -1.52
C LEU A 99 3.17 -3.00 -2.17
N PHE A 100 3.72 -2.90 -3.36
CA PHE A 100 3.63 -1.71 -4.19
C PHE A 100 2.86 -2.04 -5.46
N SER A 101 1.81 -1.27 -5.76
CA SER A 101 1.04 -1.42 -6.99
C SER A 101 1.32 -0.27 -7.95
N SER A 102 1.15 -0.51 -9.25
CA SER A 102 1.29 0.50 -10.31
C SER A 102 2.68 1.20 -10.33
N CYS A 103 3.74 0.48 -9.94
CA CYS A 103 5.09 1.02 -9.96
C CYS A 103 5.51 1.32 -11.39
N LYS A 104 5.98 2.55 -11.65
CA LYS A 104 6.66 2.90 -12.89
C LYS A 104 8.04 2.25 -12.91
N VAL A 105 8.54 1.91 -14.10
CA VAL A 105 9.84 1.23 -14.28
C VAL A 105 10.97 1.96 -13.54
N SER A 106 11.03 3.29 -13.64
CA SER A 106 12.03 4.10 -12.95
C SER A 106 11.95 4.01 -11.41
N ALA A 107 10.76 3.86 -10.84
CA ALA A 107 10.57 3.70 -9.41
C ALA A 107 10.88 2.25 -8.96
N SER A 108 10.51 1.26 -9.76
CA SER A 108 10.78 -0.15 -9.46
C SER A 108 12.27 -0.48 -9.47
N GLU A 109 13.04 0.08 -10.41
CA GLU A 109 14.49 -0.08 -10.46
C GLU A 109 15.19 0.52 -9.22
N ARG A 110 14.70 1.64 -8.70
CA ARG A 110 15.24 2.29 -7.49
C ARG A 110 14.83 1.58 -6.20
N LEU A 111 13.61 1.02 -6.15
CA LEU A 111 13.14 0.26 -4.99
C LEU A 111 13.93 -1.04 -4.79
N GLY A 112 14.52 -1.59 -5.85
CA GLY A 112 15.40 -2.75 -5.79
C GLY A 112 14.70 -4.06 -5.38
N SER A 113 15.46 -5.14 -5.39
CA SER A 113 14.99 -6.50 -5.17
C SER A 113 14.37 -6.83 -3.79
N PRO A 114 14.60 -6.11 -2.67
CA PRO A 114 13.99 -6.48 -1.40
C PRO A 114 12.55 -5.99 -1.22
N LEU A 115 12.08 -5.06 -2.06
CA LEU A 115 10.71 -4.53 -1.99
C LEU A 115 9.85 -5.21 -3.05
N LEU A 116 8.99 -6.11 -2.63
CA LEU A 116 8.12 -6.88 -3.51
C LEU A 116 7.11 -5.95 -4.20
N THR A 117 7.10 -5.97 -5.51
CA THR A 117 6.01 -5.37 -6.29
C THR A 117 4.81 -6.30 -6.26
N ALA A 118 3.60 -5.77 -6.46
CA ALA A 118 2.38 -6.58 -6.49
C ALA A 118 2.47 -7.70 -7.56
N SER A 119 3.27 -7.52 -8.61
CA SER A 119 3.53 -8.52 -9.64
C SER A 119 4.26 -9.77 -9.11
N ASP A 120 5.08 -9.64 -8.08
CA ASP A 120 5.86 -10.75 -7.52
C ASP A 120 5.05 -11.65 -6.59
N CYS A 121 3.83 -11.24 -6.21
CA CYS A 121 2.99 -11.93 -5.22
C CYS A 121 1.97 -12.88 -5.83
N PHE A 122 1.87 -12.97 -7.15
CA PHE A 122 0.88 -13.81 -7.84
C PHE A 122 1.08 -15.34 -7.73
N GLY A 123 1.98 -15.81 -6.89
CA GLY A 123 2.25 -17.24 -6.69
C GLY A 123 2.18 -17.74 -5.25
N SER A 124 1.86 -16.91 -4.28
CA SER A 124 1.93 -17.30 -2.86
C SER A 124 0.56 -17.72 -2.30
N PRO A 125 0.43 -18.89 -1.63
CA PRO A 125 -0.85 -19.46 -1.20
C PRO A 125 -1.53 -18.73 -0.02
N CYS A 126 -1.00 -17.61 0.44
CA CYS A 126 -1.48 -16.87 1.63
C CYS A 126 -2.28 -15.61 1.34
N MET A 127 -2.63 -15.32 0.08
CA MET A 127 -3.58 -14.25 -0.19
C MET A 127 -5.01 -14.79 -0.21
N PRO A 128 -5.98 -14.11 0.45
CA PRO A 128 -7.34 -14.20 -0.04
C PRO A 128 -7.24 -13.81 -1.53
N ARG A 129 -7.78 -14.65 -2.43
CA ARG A 129 -7.72 -14.42 -3.88
C ARG A 129 -8.29 -13.04 -4.21
N ILE A 130 -7.44 -12.03 -4.15
CA ILE A 130 -7.67 -10.78 -4.83
C ILE A 130 -7.30 -11.14 -6.27
N ALA A 131 -8.30 -11.34 -7.11
CA ALA A 131 -8.07 -11.60 -8.52
C ALA A 131 -7.21 -10.47 -9.10
N SER A 132 -6.32 -10.77 -10.04
CA SER A 132 -5.44 -9.78 -10.70
C SER A 132 -6.20 -8.60 -11.30
N ALA A 133 -7.50 -8.77 -11.56
CA ALA A 133 -8.44 -7.74 -11.99
C ALA A 133 -8.79 -6.73 -10.89
N ASP A 134 -8.50 -7.02 -9.61
CA ASP A 134 -8.88 -6.15 -8.49
C ASP A 134 -7.82 -5.08 -8.17
N LEU A 135 -6.65 -5.11 -8.82
CA LEU A 135 -5.53 -4.20 -8.58
C LEU A 135 -5.17 -3.31 -9.79
N CYS A 136 -5.87 -3.44 -10.92
CA CYS A 136 -5.73 -2.56 -12.09
C CYS A 136 -6.70 -1.38 -12.05
#